data_7ea01d5fb6aedb259c63081a23fd0264
#
_entry.id   7ea01d5fb6aedb259c63081a23fd0264
#
_cell.length_a   1.000
_cell.length_b   1.000
_cell.length_c   1.000
_cell.angle_alpha   90.00
_cell.angle_beta   90.00
_cell.angle_gamma   90.00
#
_symmetry.space_group_name_H-M   'P 1'
#
loop_
_entity.id
_entity.type
_entity.pdbx_description
1 polymer ?
#
loop_
_entity_poly.entity_id
_entity_poly.type
_entity_poly.pdbx_seq_one_letter_code
_entity_poly.pdbx_strand_id
1 'polypeptide(L)'
;MIKLVAVDMDGTFLDDQMHYNRTIFRKIYNYFKENDIYFVVASGNQYYQLKSFFDDYQDEITYISENGAYIIENKKEIFHCEINKQDIYTITKKLQEDSRIQICLCGIKSAYLLNASNEFYNVYSKYYHRLEMIESLDEINDTIVKFALLVPAEDSKNILNRLTDDI
;
A
#
# COMPACT_ATOMS: atom_id res chain seq x y z
N MET A 1 11.74 -29.32 1.03
CA MET A 1 12.60 -28.20 1.52
C MET A 1 11.86 -26.89 1.26
N ILE A 2 11.75 -26.01 2.26
CA ILE A 2 11.12 -24.68 2.10
C ILE A 2 12.00 -23.84 1.17
N LYS A 3 11.41 -23.14 0.22
CA LYS A 3 12.13 -22.27 -0.74
C LYS A 3 11.69 -20.81 -0.66
N LEU A 4 10.56 -20.55 -0.02
CA LEU A 4 10.03 -19.19 0.15
C LEU A 4 9.32 -19.08 1.48
N VAL A 5 9.52 -17.95 2.16
CA VAL A 5 8.78 -17.54 3.36
C VAL A 5 8.16 -16.19 3.08
N ALA A 6 6.84 -16.13 3.04
CA ALA A 6 6.09 -14.88 2.93
C ALA A 6 5.49 -14.51 4.29
N VAL A 7 5.57 -13.24 4.65
CA VAL A 7 5.02 -12.71 5.90
C VAL A 7 4.11 -11.53 5.65
N ASP A 8 3.01 -11.48 6.39
CA ASP A 8 2.23 -10.26 6.57
C ASP A 8 2.89 -9.37 7.63
N MET A 9 2.64 -8.07 7.59
CA MET A 9 3.32 -7.10 8.45
C MET A 9 2.53 -6.79 9.72
N ASP A 10 1.35 -6.19 9.58
CA ASP A 10 0.62 -5.60 10.70
C ASP A 10 -0.01 -6.69 11.58
N GLY A 11 0.36 -6.72 12.87
CA GLY A 11 -0.12 -7.75 13.81
C GLY A 11 0.39 -9.16 13.55
N THR A 12 1.35 -9.35 12.61
CA THR A 12 1.98 -10.65 12.29
C THR A 12 3.49 -10.56 12.45
N PHE A 13 4.19 -9.84 11.57
CA PHE A 13 5.65 -9.65 11.66
C PHE A 13 6.01 -8.50 12.60
N LEU A 14 5.19 -7.44 12.61
CA LEU A 14 5.31 -6.30 13.50
C LEU A 14 4.42 -6.48 14.73
N ASP A 15 4.92 -6.01 15.88
CA ASP A 15 4.14 -5.87 17.11
C ASP A 15 3.21 -4.64 17.07
N ASP A 16 2.42 -4.44 18.12
CA ASP A 16 1.47 -3.32 18.24
C ASP A 16 2.15 -1.94 18.24
N GLN A 17 3.47 -1.88 18.40
CA GLN A 17 4.28 -0.67 18.34
C GLN A 17 4.98 -0.49 16.99
N MET A 18 4.63 -1.31 16.00
CA MET A 18 5.25 -1.35 14.67
C MET A 18 6.74 -1.70 14.70
N HIS A 19 7.15 -2.56 15.64
CA HIS A 19 8.53 -3.01 15.78
C HIS A 19 8.65 -4.53 15.59
N TYR A 20 9.86 -4.98 15.30
CA TYR A 20 10.24 -6.39 15.32
C TYR A 20 11.64 -6.56 15.89
N ASN A 21 12.01 -7.77 16.30
CA ASN A 21 13.35 -8.05 16.83
C ASN A 21 14.39 -8.13 15.71
N ARG A 22 15.06 -6.98 15.44
CA ARG A 22 16.07 -6.84 14.38
C ARG A 22 17.24 -7.82 14.53
N THR A 23 17.64 -8.14 15.78
CA THR A 23 18.75 -9.09 16.04
C THR A 23 18.38 -10.52 15.66
N ILE A 24 17.14 -10.96 15.99
CA ILE A 24 16.63 -12.28 15.61
C ILE A 24 16.44 -12.32 14.10
N PHE A 25 15.81 -11.30 13.52
CA PHE A 25 15.57 -11.23 12.08
C PHE A 25 16.87 -11.34 11.29
N ARG A 26 17.92 -10.61 11.66
CA ARG A 26 19.23 -10.68 11.01
C ARG A 26 19.77 -12.11 10.94
N LYS A 27 19.66 -12.88 12.03
CA LYS A 27 20.10 -14.28 12.06
C LYS A 27 19.27 -15.16 11.14
N ILE A 28 17.96 -14.99 11.14
CA ILE A 28 17.02 -15.74 10.29
C ILE A 28 17.25 -15.39 8.81
N TYR A 29 17.39 -14.11 8.49
CA TYR A 29 17.59 -13.65 7.13
C TYR A 29 18.90 -14.12 6.54
N ASN A 30 20.00 -14.12 7.32
CA ASN A 30 21.28 -14.70 6.89
C ASN A 30 21.15 -16.20 6.61
N TYR A 31 20.44 -16.94 7.48
CA TYR A 31 20.15 -18.36 7.22
C TYR A 31 19.36 -18.56 5.93
N PHE A 32 18.39 -17.70 5.64
CA PHE A 32 17.63 -17.75 4.39
C PHE A 32 18.54 -17.56 3.17
N LYS A 33 19.42 -16.57 3.22
CA LYS A 33 20.41 -16.31 2.15
C LYS A 33 21.34 -17.50 1.92
N GLU A 34 21.85 -18.12 2.98
CA GLU A 34 22.77 -19.28 2.92
C GLU A 34 22.09 -20.54 2.37
N ASN A 35 20.75 -20.63 2.41
CA ASN A 35 19.98 -21.80 1.99
C ASN A 35 19.10 -21.56 0.75
N ASP A 36 19.30 -20.46 0.04
CA ASP A 36 18.50 -20.07 -1.14
C ASP A 36 17.00 -20.04 -0.84
N ILE A 37 16.60 -19.44 0.30
CA ILE A 37 15.21 -19.24 0.72
C ILE A 37 14.85 -17.78 0.49
N TYR A 38 13.84 -17.54 -0.34
CA TYR A 38 13.30 -16.20 -0.57
C TYR A 38 12.52 -15.72 0.65
N PHE A 39 12.79 -14.49 1.09
CA PHE A 39 11.96 -13.79 2.08
C PHE A 39 11.12 -12.74 1.37
N VAL A 40 9.80 -12.82 1.56
CA VAL A 40 8.82 -11.99 0.89
C VAL A 40 7.96 -11.28 1.94
N VAL A 41 7.84 -9.97 1.81
CA VAL A 41 6.90 -9.15 2.58
C VAL A 41 5.63 -8.96 1.76
N ALA A 42 4.47 -9.35 2.30
CA ALA A 42 3.18 -9.23 1.64
C ALA A 42 2.22 -8.42 2.51
N SER A 43 1.77 -7.25 2.05
CA SER A 43 0.91 -6.37 2.82
C SER A 43 0.04 -5.47 1.93
N GLY A 44 -1.03 -4.92 2.53
CA GLY A 44 -1.83 -3.87 1.91
C GLY A 44 -1.16 -2.50 1.90
N ASN A 45 -0.02 -2.34 2.59
CA ASN A 45 0.64 -1.07 2.79
C ASN A 45 1.47 -0.62 1.57
N GLN A 46 1.80 0.68 1.55
CA GLN A 46 2.63 1.27 0.51
C GLN A 46 4.05 0.68 0.50
N TYR A 47 4.59 0.40 -0.69
CA TYR A 47 5.96 -0.10 -0.85
C TYR A 47 7.00 0.70 -0.05
N TYR A 48 6.94 2.03 -0.09
CA TYR A 48 7.91 2.89 0.59
C TYR A 48 7.83 2.81 2.12
N GLN A 49 6.65 2.56 2.68
CA GLN A 49 6.50 2.27 4.09
C GLN A 49 7.06 0.89 4.43
N LEU A 50 6.69 -0.16 3.67
CA LEU A 50 7.20 -1.51 3.90
C LEU A 50 8.72 -1.57 3.87
N LYS A 51 9.30 -0.93 2.86
CA LYS A 51 10.75 -0.83 2.69
C LYS A 51 11.45 -0.21 3.90
N SER A 52 10.85 0.79 4.53
CA SER A 52 11.45 1.52 5.66
C SER A 52 11.65 0.68 6.93
N PHE A 53 10.99 -0.48 7.04
CA PHE A 53 11.20 -1.38 8.18
C PHE A 53 12.52 -2.16 8.10
N PHE A 54 13.13 -2.28 6.91
CA PHE A 54 14.24 -3.20 6.65
C PHE A 54 15.54 -2.49 6.21
N ASP A 55 16.02 -1.51 6.97
CA ASP A 55 17.14 -0.61 6.63
C ASP A 55 18.31 -1.29 5.91
N ASP A 56 18.88 -2.36 6.50
CA ASP A 56 20.05 -3.06 5.97
C ASP A 56 19.73 -3.98 4.77
N TYR A 57 18.48 -4.40 4.61
CA TYR A 57 18.05 -5.44 3.65
C TYR A 57 16.99 -4.96 2.67
N GLN A 58 16.60 -3.68 2.77
CA GLN A 58 15.49 -3.08 2.05
C GLN A 58 15.53 -3.30 0.52
N ASP A 59 16.72 -3.46 -0.02
CA ASP A 59 16.95 -3.58 -1.46
C ASP A 59 17.08 -5.04 -1.92
N GLU A 60 17.14 -5.99 -0.98
CA GLU A 60 17.28 -7.42 -1.24
C GLU A 60 15.97 -8.20 -1.05
N ILE A 61 15.03 -7.62 -0.30
CA ILE A 61 13.73 -8.22 0.03
C ILE A 61 12.76 -8.04 -1.15
N THR A 62 11.95 -9.06 -1.39
CA THR A 62 10.81 -8.96 -2.30
C THR A 62 9.60 -8.41 -1.57
N TYR A 63 8.95 -7.39 -2.14
CA TYR A 63 7.76 -6.75 -1.59
C TYR A 63 6.55 -6.99 -2.49
N ILE A 64 5.51 -7.56 -1.93
CA ILE A 64 4.15 -7.61 -2.49
C ILE A 64 3.36 -6.55 -1.74
N SER A 65 3.23 -5.37 -2.32
CA SER A 65 2.60 -4.19 -1.72
C SER A 65 1.24 -3.88 -2.34
N GLU A 66 0.52 -2.92 -1.78
CA GLU A 66 -0.77 -2.45 -2.28
C GLU A 66 -1.78 -3.59 -2.49
N ASN A 67 -1.87 -4.55 -1.54
CA ASN A 67 -2.69 -5.77 -1.64
C ASN A 67 -2.35 -6.67 -2.86
N GLY A 68 -1.10 -6.71 -3.28
CA GLY A 68 -0.65 -7.48 -4.43
C GLY A 68 -0.66 -6.73 -5.76
N ALA A 69 -1.14 -5.48 -5.76
CA ALA A 69 -1.21 -4.70 -6.98
C ALA A 69 0.14 -4.10 -7.43
N TYR A 70 1.18 -4.16 -6.57
CA TYR A 70 2.53 -3.73 -6.92
C TYR A 70 3.58 -4.65 -6.29
N ILE A 71 4.43 -5.27 -7.13
CA ILE A 71 5.45 -6.23 -6.70
C ILE A 71 6.83 -5.80 -7.16
N ILE A 72 7.77 -5.72 -6.21
CA ILE A 72 9.15 -5.31 -6.41
C ILE A 72 10.10 -6.38 -5.88
N GLU A 73 11.10 -6.76 -6.65
CA GLU A 73 12.18 -7.66 -6.29
C GLU A 73 13.52 -7.02 -6.65
N ASN A 74 14.49 -7.00 -5.72
CA ASN A 74 15.81 -6.43 -5.95
C ASN A 74 15.78 -5.03 -6.61
N LYS A 75 14.93 -4.12 -6.10
CA LYS A 75 14.68 -2.76 -6.64
C LYS A 75 14.00 -2.73 -8.02
N LYS A 76 13.69 -3.85 -8.62
CA LYS A 76 13.05 -3.91 -9.93
C LYS A 76 11.57 -4.21 -9.75
N GLU A 77 10.75 -3.45 -10.40
CA GLU A 77 9.36 -3.80 -10.57
C GLU A 77 9.27 -5.07 -11.39
N ILE A 78 8.52 -6.06 -10.90
CA ILE A 78 8.23 -7.31 -11.61
C ILE A 78 6.76 -7.45 -11.98
N PHE A 79 5.88 -6.70 -11.31
CA PHE A 79 4.46 -6.71 -11.60
C PHE A 79 3.77 -5.45 -11.08
N HIS A 80 2.81 -4.92 -11.83
CA HIS A 80 1.77 -4.03 -11.31
C HIS A 80 0.41 -4.33 -11.99
N CYS A 81 -0.66 -3.99 -11.28
CA CYS A 81 -2.03 -4.06 -11.80
C CYS A 81 -2.56 -2.63 -11.89
N GLU A 82 -2.56 -2.07 -13.10
CA GLU A 82 -2.98 -0.69 -13.34
C GLU A 82 -4.51 -0.56 -13.41
N ILE A 83 -5.05 0.47 -12.80
CA ILE A 83 -6.42 0.92 -13.02
C ILE A 83 -6.40 1.91 -14.18
N ASN A 84 -7.16 1.63 -15.25
CA ASN A 84 -7.15 2.51 -16.41
C ASN A 84 -7.71 3.91 -16.09
N LYS A 85 -7.28 4.90 -16.86
CA LYS A 85 -7.60 6.31 -16.59
C LYS A 85 -9.11 6.58 -16.58
N GLN A 86 -9.87 5.93 -17.46
CA GLN A 86 -11.32 6.12 -17.55
C GLN A 86 -12.03 5.61 -16.28
N ASP A 87 -11.61 4.45 -15.76
CA ASP A 87 -12.16 3.88 -14.54
C ASP A 87 -11.80 4.75 -13.33
N ILE A 88 -10.57 5.29 -13.28
CA ILE A 88 -10.16 6.24 -12.22
C ILE A 88 -11.13 7.42 -12.18
N TYR A 89 -11.43 8.05 -13.31
CA TYR A 89 -12.38 9.17 -13.37
C TYR A 89 -13.78 8.76 -12.97
N THR A 90 -14.27 7.62 -13.48
CA THR A 90 -15.62 7.12 -13.20
C THR A 90 -15.81 6.78 -11.73
N ILE A 91 -14.87 6.04 -11.15
CA ILE A 91 -14.90 5.67 -9.73
C ILE A 91 -14.79 6.90 -8.84
N THR A 92 -13.84 7.81 -9.13
CA THR A 92 -13.66 9.04 -8.35
C THR A 92 -14.91 9.90 -8.36
N LYS A 93 -15.54 10.11 -9.52
CA LYS A 93 -16.78 10.88 -9.64
C LYS A 93 -17.89 10.27 -8.79
N LYS A 94 -18.05 8.97 -8.81
CA LYS A 94 -19.03 8.25 -8.00
C LYS A 94 -18.76 8.36 -6.50
N LEU A 95 -17.49 8.24 -6.09
CA LEU A 95 -17.10 8.40 -4.69
C LEU A 95 -17.35 9.82 -4.18
N GLN A 96 -17.16 10.84 -5.01
CA GLN A 96 -17.38 12.25 -4.66
C GLN A 96 -18.86 12.63 -4.47
N GLU A 97 -19.80 11.76 -4.85
CA GLU A 97 -21.25 11.97 -4.56
C GLU A 97 -21.55 11.95 -3.04
N ASP A 98 -20.67 11.31 -2.25
CA ASP A 98 -20.76 11.33 -0.80
C ASP A 98 -19.55 12.06 -0.22
N SER A 99 -19.78 13.30 0.24
CA SER A 99 -18.73 14.17 0.78
C SER A 99 -18.03 13.64 2.05
N ARG A 100 -18.56 12.59 2.66
CA ARG A 100 -17.95 11.93 3.83
C ARG A 100 -16.84 10.95 3.44
N ILE A 101 -16.78 10.58 2.17
CA ILE A 101 -15.74 9.70 1.66
C ILE A 101 -14.49 10.52 1.37
N GLN A 102 -13.38 10.14 2.02
CA GLN A 102 -12.09 10.70 1.72
C GLN A 102 -11.33 9.75 0.80
N ILE A 103 -10.81 10.26 -0.30
CA ILE A 103 -10.23 9.47 -1.39
C ILE A 103 -8.72 9.59 -1.39
N CYS A 104 -8.04 8.45 -1.32
CA CYS A 104 -6.62 8.32 -1.57
C CYS A 104 -6.40 7.40 -2.78
N LEU A 105 -5.79 7.93 -3.84
CA LEU A 105 -5.37 7.15 -5.00
C LEU A 105 -3.94 6.67 -4.76
N CYS A 106 -3.73 5.35 -4.74
CA CYS A 106 -2.42 4.77 -4.50
C CYS A 106 -1.73 4.48 -5.82
N GLY A 107 -0.66 5.22 -6.07
CA GLY A 107 0.20 5.04 -7.23
C GLY A 107 1.50 4.31 -6.90
N ILE A 108 2.25 3.92 -7.92
CA ILE A 108 3.55 3.25 -7.75
C ILE A 108 4.65 4.22 -7.29
N LYS A 109 4.54 5.51 -7.57
CA LYS A 109 5.50 6.55 -7.14
C LYS A 109 5.08 7.22 -5.84
N SER A 110 3.79 7.51 -5.67
CA SER A 110 3.24 8.23 -4.53
C SER A 110 1.77 7.82 -4.28
N ALA A 111 1.23 8.19 -3.12
CA ALA A 111 -0.22 8.20 -2.90
C ALA A 111 -0.72 9.64 -3.02
N TYR A 112 -1.96 9.82 -3.49
CA TYR A 112 -2.52 11.13 -3.83
C TYR A 112 -3.85 11.33 -3.10
N LEU A 113 -3.90 12.33 -2.24
CA LEU A 113 -5.11 12.72 -1.52
C LEU A 113 -5.86 13.79 -2.31
N LEU A 114 -7.03 13.46 -2.82
CA LEU A 114 -7.83 14.37 -3.64
C LEU A 114 -8.68 15.31 -2.75
N ASN A 115 -8.46 16.63 -2.89
CA ASN A 115 -9.17 17.68 -2.15
C ASN A 115 -9.18 17.48 -0.63
N ALA A 116 -8.08 16.99 -0.08
CA ALA A 116 -7.99 16.61 1.32
C ALA A 116 -7.68 17.80 2.24
N SER A 117 -8.13 17.70 3.50
CA SER A 117 -7.71 18.60 4.57
C SER A 117 -6.34 18.23 5.14
N ASN A 118 -5.69 19.19 5.81
CA ASN A 118 -4.45 18.91 6.55
C ASN A 118 -4.65 17.86 7.65
N GLU A 119 -5.81 17.78 8.27
CA GLU A 119 -6.13 16.77 9.27
C GLU A 119 -6.10 15.37 8.64
N PHE A 120 -6.72 15.25 7.46
CA PHE A 120 -6.74 13.99 6.72
C PHE A 120 -5.34 13.59 6.25
N TYR A 121 -4.53 14.55 5.75
CA TYR A 121 -3.12 14.31 5.43
C TYR A 121 -2.35 13.73 6.62
N ASN A 122 -2.53 14.28 7.82
CA ASN A 122 -1.85 13.82 9.03
C ASN A 122 -2.26 12.38 9.44
N VAL A 123 -3.46 11.95 9.12
CA VAL A 123 -3.89 10.56 9.33
C VAL A 123 -3.18 9.63 8.36
N TYR A 124 -3.18 9.98 7.07
CA TYR A 124 -2.63 9.13 6.01
C TYR A 124 -1.10 9.09 5.99
N SER A 125 -0.42 10.16 6.38
CA SER A 125 1.05 10.22 6.43
C SER A 125 1.71 9.17 7.33
N LYS A 126 0.95 8.57 8.25
CA LYS A 126 1.39 7.44 9.08
C LYS A 126 1.54 6.13 8.30
N TYR A 127 0.77 5.98 7.21
CA TYR A 127 0.70 4.76 6.41
C TYR A 127 1.35 4.93 5.03
N TYR A 128 1.46 6.18 4.55
CA TYR A 128 2.00 6.49 3.23
C TYR A 128 3.22 7.39 3.37
N HIS A 129 4.41 6.85 3.17
CA HIS A 129 5.67 7.58 3.28
C HIS A 129 5.93 8.48 2.06
N ARG A 130 5.27 8.22 0.95
CA ARG A 130 5.16 9.13 -0.20
C ARG A 130 3.70 9.47 -0.37
N LEU A 131 3.36 10.73 -0.08
CA LEU A 131 1.98 11.21 -0.02
C LEU A 131 1.94 12.65 -0.52
N GLU A 132 1.06 12.92 -1.46
CA GLU A 132 0.86 14.22 -2.07
C GLU A 132 -0.61 14.64 -1.94
N MET A 133 -0.87 15.95 -1.80
CA MET A 133 -2.20 16.53 -1.88
C MET A 133 -2.40 17.08 -3.29
N ILE A 134 -3.54 16.78 -3.90
CA ILE A 134 -3.92 17.24 -5.24
C ILE A 134 -5.32 17.83 -5.23
N GLU A 135 -5.57 18.77 -6.13
CA GLU A 135 -6.89 19.37 -6.34
C GLU A 135 -7.61 18.74 -7.55
N SER A 136 -6.84 18.14 -8.48
CA SER A 136 -7.36 17.52 -9.70
C SER A 136 -6.65 16.20 -10.01
N LEU A 137 -7.39 15.25 -10.59
CA LEU A 137 -6.81 14.00 -11.13
C LEU A 137 -5.80 14.24 -12.26
N ASP A 138 -5.88 15.40 -12.94
CA ASP A 138 -4.96 15.75 -14.02
C ASP A 138 -3.54 16.06 -13.53
N GLU A 139 -3.35 16.28 -12.24
CA GLU A 139 -2.04 16.46 -11.61
C GLU A 139 -1.26 15.14 -11.46
N ILE A 140 -1.97 13.99 -11.53
CA ILE A 140 -1.36 12.68 -11.36
C ILE A 140 -0.56 12.28 -12.62
N ASN A 141 0.76 12.17 -12.45
CA ASN A 141 1.66 11.59 -13.45
C ASN A 141 2.27 10.28 -12.93
N ASP A 142 1.39 9.32 -12.65
CA ASP A 142 1.72 8.05 -12.03
C ASP A 142 0.77 6.95 -12.53
N THR A 143 1.14 5.70 -12.32
CA THR A 143 0.28 4.53 -12.51
C THR A 143 -0.50 4.24 -11.23
N ILE A 144 -1.80 4.38 -11.26
CA ILE A 144 -2.67 4.13 -10.10
C ILE A 144 -3.03 2.64 -10.05
N VAL A 145 -2.84 2.04 -8.89
CA VAL A 145 -3.00 0.59 -8.67
C VAL A 145 -4.08 0.25 -7.63
N LYS A 146 -4.50 1.23 -6.80
CA LYS A 146 -5.50 0.99 -5.75
C LYS A 146 -6.19 2.30 -5.37
N PHE A 147 -7.45 2.20 -4.92
CA PHE A 147 -8.13 3.22 -4.12
C PHE A 147 -8.11 2.81 -2.64
N ALA A 148 -7.73 3.73 -1.77
CA ALA A 148 -7.90 3.61 -0.33
C ALA A 148 -8.89 4.69 0.13
N LEU A 149 -9.93 4.28 0.85
CA LEU A 149 -11.01 5.17 1.26
C LEU A 149 -11.04 5.27 2.78
N LEU A 150 -11.20 6.47 3.31
CA LEU A 150 -11.61 6.66 4.68
C LEU A 150 -13.09 7.05 4.69
N VAL A 151 -13.87 6.25 5.40
CA VAL A 151 -15.33 6.40 5.50
C VAL A 151 -15.75 6.26 6.97
N PRO A 152 -16.89 6.82 7.38
CA PRO A 152 -17.44 6.55 8.71
C PRO A 152 -17.65 5.05 8.91
N ALA A 153 -17.20 4.52 10.05
CA ALA A 153 -17.17 3.07 10.30
C ALA A 153 -18.56 2.42 10.19
N GLU A 154 -19.61 3.13 10.64
CA GLU A 154 -21.01 2.72 10.57
C GLU A 154 -21.56 2.62 9.14
N ASP A 155 -20.97 3.36 8.20
CA ASP A 155 -21.43 3.41 6.81
C ASP A 155 -20.61 2.54 5.85
N SER A 156 -19.49 1.98 6.29
CA SER A 156 -18.53 1.27 5.42
C SER A 156 -19.19 0.16 4.58
N LYS A 157 -20.10 -0.60 5.18
CA LYS A 157 -20.81 -1.69 4.51
C LYS A 157 -21.81 -1.18 3.46
N ASN A 158 -22.52 -0.09 3.76
CA ASN A 158 -23.48 0.53 2.84
C ASN A 158 -22.77 1.17 1.65
N ILE A 159 -21.63 1.82 1.89
CA ILE A 159 -20.79 2.41 0.84
C ILE A 159 -20.25 1.31 -0.07
N LEU A 160 -19.73 0.22 0.48
CA LEU A 160 -19.26 -0.92 -0.30
C LEU A 160 -20.35 -1.48 -1.21
N ASN A 161 -21.55 -1.74 -0.68
CA ASN A 161 -22.67 -2.24 -1.48
C ASN A 161 -23.02 -1.32 -2.64
N ARG A 162 -23.09 0.00 -2.41
CA ARG A 162 -23.36 0.99 -3.47
C ARG A 162 -22.28 1.00 -4.56
N LEU A 163 -21.04 0.70 -4.23
CA LEU A 163 -19.95 0.64 -5.20
C LEU A 163 -19.99 -0.65 -6.04
N THR A 164 -20.45 -1.76 -5.44
CA THR A 164 -20.47 -3.07 -6.12
C THR A 164 -21.70 -3.29 -6.98
N ASP A 165 -22.82 -2.62 -6.69
CA ASP A 165 -24.08 -2.79 -7.47
C ASP A 165 -24.03 -2.16 -8.88
N ASP A 166 -23.01 -1.37 -9.18
CA ASP A 166 -22.89 -0.60 -10.43
C ASP A 166 -21.60 -0.94 -11.23
N ILE A 167 -20.86 -1.95 -10.81
CA ILE A 167 -19.70 -2.52 -11.51
C ILE A 167 -20.06 -3.93 -11.99
#